data_078cfa9cab9494e9adb8454c9a59001c
#
_entry.id   078cfa9cab9494e9adb8454c9a59001c
#
_cell.length_a   1.000
_cell.length_b   1.000
_cell.length_c   1.000
_cell.angle_alpha   90.00
_cell.angle_beta   90.00
_cell.angle_gamma   90.00
#
_symmetry.space_group_name_H-M   'P 1'
#
loop_
_entity.id
_entity.type
_entity.pdbx_description
1 polymer ?
#
loop_
_entity_poly.entity_id
_entity_poly.type
_entity_poly.pdbx_seq_one_letter_code
_entity_poly.pdbx_strand_id
1 'polypeptide(L)' 'GCQVKVLDVEEDEEMEFKIVGSTEANSLKGKISNESPVGKALLGAKVGEVVTVETQAGDLNYKVLEIQRSN' A
#
# COMPACT_ATOMS: atom_id res chain seq x y z
N GLY A 1 -10.93 7.97 -0.59
CA GLY A 1 -9.81 7.08 -0.64
C GLY A 1 -8.58 7.59 0.08
N CYS A 2 -7.65 6.70 0.27
CA CYS A 2 -6.38 7.00 0.90
C CYS A 2 -5.25 6.79 -0.10
N GLN A 3 -4.28 7.68 -0.06
CA GLN A 3 -3.10 7.57 -0.88
C GLN A 3 -1.91 7.34 0.05
N VAL A 4 -1.19 6.26 -0.18
CA VAL A 4 -0.08 5.87 0.68
C VAL A 4 1.19 5.79 -0.16
N LYS A 5 2.20 6.52 0.28
CA LYS A 5 3.51 6.48 -0.35
C LYS A 5 4.40 5.57 0.46
N VAL A 6 4.99 4.59 -0.19
CA VAL A 6 5.82 3.58 0.48
C VAL A 6 7.15 3.44 -0.21
N LEU A 7 8.12 2.93 0.54
CA LEU A 7 9.44 2.59 0.01
C LEU A 7 9.58 1.07 0.03
N ASP A 8 9.84 0.49 -1.13
CA ASP A 8 10.17 -0.93 -1.21
C ASP A 8 11.58 -1.10 -0.65
N VAL A 9 11.67 -1.71 0.52
CA VAL A 9 12.94 -1.84 1.23
C VAL A 9 13.94 -2.70 0.47
N GLU A 10 13.44 -3.71 -0.23
CA GLU A 10 14.32 -4.62 -0.96
C GLU A 10 14.89 -4.00 -2.23
N GLU A 11 14.05 -3.24 -2.95
CA GLU A 11 14.45 -2.63 -4.21
C GLU A 11 14.90 -1.19 -4.03
N ASP A 12 14.72 -0.63 -2.83
CA ASP A 12 15.02 0.76 -2.54
C ASP A 12 14.30 1.69 -3.53
N GLU A 13 13.02 1.38 -3.80
CA GLU A 13 12.23 2.10 -4.78
C GLU A 13 10.97 2.65 -4.12
N GLU A 14 10.68 3.91 -4.38
CA GLU A 14 9.47 4.54 -3.87
C GLU A 14 8.28 4.20 -4.76
N MET A 15 7.17 3.83 -4.11
CA MET A 15 5.94 3.54 -4.81
C MET A 15 4.78 4.21 -4.11
N GLU A 16 3.74 4.51 -4.87
CA GLU A 16 2.55 5.14 -4.34
C GLU A 16 1.34 4.28 -4.67
N PHE A 17 0.55 3.99 -3.66
CA PHE A 17 -0.66 3.21 -3.83
C PHE A 17 -1.87 4.04 -3.42
N LYS A 18 -2.92 3.97 -4.21
CA LYS A 18 -4.18 4.59 -3.88
C LYS A 18 -5.14 3.49 -3.43
N ILE A 19 -5.61 3.59 -2.20
CA ILE A 19 -6.52 2.59 -1.64
C ILE A 19 -7.95 3.07 -1.84
N VAL A 20 -8.73 2.25 -2.54
CA VAL A 20 -10.10 2.58 -2.90
C VAL A 20 -11.03 1.44 -2.50
N GLY A 21 -12.33 1.69 -2.56
CA GLY A 21 -13.30 0.63 -2.33
C GLY A 21 -13.20 -0.46 -3.39
N SER A 22 -13.64 -1.66 -3.05
CA SER A 22 -13.50 -2.82 -3.92
C SER A 22 -14.14 -2.63 -5.30
N THR A 23 -15.18 -1.83 -5.39
CA THR A 23 -15.85 -1.56 -6.66
C THR A 23 -15.03 -0.64 -7.58
N GLU A 24 -14.12 0.13 -7.01
CA GLU A 24 -13.27 1.04 -7.76
C GLU A 24 -11.87 0.51 -7.97
N ALA A 25 -11.53 -0.59 -7.32
CA ALA A 25 -10.21 -1.17 -7.43
C ALA A 25 -10.06 -1.81 -8.80
N ASN A 26 -9.31 -1.18 -9.63
CA ASN A 26 -9.17 -1.54 -11.02
C ASN A 26 -7.75 -2.01 -11.34
N SER A 27 -6.98 -2.29 -10.37
CA SER A 27 -5.58 -2.73 -10.42
C SER A 27 -4.70 -2.00 -11.45
N LEU A 28 -5.23 -0.97 -12.08
CA LEU A 28 -4.48 -0.13 -12.99
C LEU A 28 -3.93 1.07 -12.23
N LYS A 29 -2.69 1.41 -12.50
CA LYS A 29 -2.05 2.62 -11.95
C LYS A 29 -1.99 2.67 -10.44
N GLY A 30 -1.71 1.54 -9.80
CA GLY A 30 -1.48 1.51 -8.37
C GLY A 30 -2.71 1.64 -7.50
N LYS A 31 -3.88 1.48 -8.06
CA LYS A 31 -5.11 1.44 -7.26
C LYS A 31 -5.27 0.07 -6.64
N ILE A 32 -5.51 0.04 -5.35
CA ILE A 32 -5.61 -1.21 -4.59
C ILE A 32 -6.90 -1.20 -3.80
N SER A 33 -7.56 -2.36 -3.76
CA SER A 33 -8.75 -2.52 -2.93
C SER A 33 -8.38 -2.47 -1.46
N ASN A 34 -9.23 -1.82 -0.65
CA ASN A 34 -9.07 -1.83 0.79
C ASN A 34 -9.24 -3.23 1.39
N GLU A 35 -9.73 -4.17 0.61
CA GLU A 35 -9.87 -5.56 1.04
C GLU A 35 -8.70 -6.42 0.65
N SER A 36 -7.79 -5.90 -0.19
CA SER A 36 -6.61 -6.66 -0.58
C SER A 36 -5.61 -6.75 0.58
N PRO A 37 -4.75 -7.79 0.59
CA PRO A 37 -3.74 -7.91 1.65
C PRO A 37 -2.84 -6.67 1.75
N VAL A 38 -2.44 -6.12 0.61
CA VAL A 38 -1.61 -4.91 0.60
C VAL A 38 -2.38 -3.72 1.16
N GLY A 39 -3.63 -3.54 0.71
CA GLY A 39 -4.46 -2.44 1.18
C GLY A 39 -4.71 -2.49 2.67
N LYS A 40 -5.03 -3.67 3.19
CA LYS A 40 -5.27 -3.84 4.63
C LYS A 40 -4.01 -3.54 5.44
N ALA A 41 -2.86 -4.02 4.97
CA ALA A 41 -1.60 -3.78 5.66
C ALA A 41 -1.27 -2.29 5.70
N LEU A 42 -1.46 -1.60 4.60
CA LEU A 42 -1.15 -0.18 4.52
C LEU A 42 -2.13 0.67 5.32
N LEU A 43 -3.41 0.28 5.35
CA LEU A 43 -4.41 1.02 6.13
C LEU A 43 -4.15 0.95 7.62
N GLY A 44 -3.55 -0.13 8.09
CA GLY A 44 -3.23 -0.28 9.50
C GLY A 44 -1.86 0.28 9.88
N ALA A 45 -1.11 0.78 8.91
CA ALA A 45 0.25 1.24 9.15
C ALA A 45 0.30 2.73 9.45
N LYS A 46 1.39 3.14 10.08
CA LYS A 46 1.65 4.55 10.37
C LYS A 46 2.87 5.00 9.59
N VAL A 47 3.01 6.31 9.41
CA VAL A 47 4.17 6.88 8.75
C VAL A 47 5.44 6.45 9.49
N GLY A 48 6.42 5.96 8.74
CA GLY A 48 7.66 5.48 9.31
C GLY A 48 7.66 4.01 9.71
N GLU A 49 6.51 3.36 9.63
CA GLU A 49 6.40 1.95 9.97
C GLU A 49 6.69 1.07 8.76
N VAL A 50 7.36 -0.06 9.01
CA VAL A 50 7.60 -1.05 7.97
C VAL A 50 6.53 -2.12 8.08
N VAL A 51 5.82 -2.37 6.99
CA VAL A 51 4.79 -3.40 6.94
C VAL A 51 5.26 -4.55 6.06
N THR A 52 4.92 -5.76 6.47
CA THR A 52 5.20 -6.95 5.70
C THR A 52 3.93 -7.42 5.03
N VAL A 53 3.99 -7.61 3.72
CA VAL A 53 2.85 -8.07 2.93
C VAL A 53 3.18 -9.46 2.40
N GLU A 54 2.32 -10.41 2.69
CA GLU A 54 2.47 -11.76 2.18
C GLU A 54 1.90 -11.85 0.77
N THR A 55 2.72 -12.32 -0.15
CA THR A 55 2.29 -12.54 -1.54
C THR A 55 2.68 -13.94 -1.96
N GLN A 56 2.15 -14.38 -3.10
CA GLN A 56 2.50 -15.68 -3.64
C GLN A 56 3.98 -15.77 -4.03
N ALA A 57 4.59 -14.63 -4.29
CA ALA A 57 6.01 -14.57 -4.64
C ALA A 57 6.90 -14.47 -3.41
N GLY A 58 6.32 -14.38 -2.20
CA GLY A 58 7.07 -14.23 -0.96
C GLY A 58 6.63 -13.00 -0.20
N ASP A 59 7.29 -12.74 0.92
CA ASP A 59 6.97 -11.59 1.75
C ASP A 59 7.65 -10.34 1.20
N LEU A 60 6.90 -9.26 1.14
CA LEU A 60 7.41 -7.96 0.71
C LEU A 60 7.38 -6.99 1.88
N ASN A 61 8.44 -6.22 2.03
CA ASN A 61 8.52 -5.22 3.10
C ASN A 61 8.41 -3.84 2.49
N TYR A 62 7.49 -3.04 3.02
CA TYR A 62 7.29 -1.67 2.59
C TYR A 62 7.36 -0.74 3.78
N LYS A 63 8.14 0.31 3.64
CA LYS A 63 8.20 1.36 4.66
C LYS A 63 7.25 2.48 4.26
N VAL A 64 6.33 2.82 5.15
CA VAL A 64 5.37 3.88 4.89
C VAL A 64 6.05 5.23 5.00
N LEU A 65 6.08 5.97 3.91
CA LEU A 65 6.71 7.28 3.85
C LEU A 65 5.71 8.40 4.12
N GLU A 66 4.51 8.28 3.56
CA GLU A 66 3.49 9.31 3.72
C GLU A 66 2.12 8.71 3.53
N ILE A 67 1.15 9.21 4.27
CA ILE A 67 -0.25 8.82 4.13
C ILE A 67 -1.06 10.08 3.90
N GLN A 68 -1.77 10.13 2.79
CA GLN A 68 -2.69 11.22 2.48
C GLN A 68 -4.10 10.65 2.42
N ARG A 69 -4.98 11.25 3.19
CA ARG A 69 -6.39 10.88 3.18
C ARG A 69 -7.17 11.97 2.49
N SER A 70 -7.89 11.60 1.45
CA SER A 70 -8.79 12.52 0.78
C SER A 70 -10.22 12.13 1.11
N ASN A 71 -10.98 13.13 1.46
CA ASN A 71 -12.40 12.92 1.76
C ASN A 71 -13.23 12.95 0.49
#